data_e1232a2fc5a701ff5ccc06900008fa90
#
_entry.id   e1232a2fc5a701ff5ccc06900008fa90
#
_cell.length_a   1.000
_cell.length_b   1.000
_cell.length_c   1.000
_cell.angle_alpha   90.00
_cell.angle_beta   90.00
_cell.angle_gamma   90.00
#
_symmetry.space_group_name_H-M   'P 1'
#
loop_
_entity.id
_entity.type
_entity.pdbx_description
1 polymer ?
#
loop_
_entity_poly.entity_id
_entity_poly.type
_entity_poly.pdbx_seq_one_letter_code
_entity_poly.pdbx_strand_id
1 'polypeptide(L)'
;MAKEKFVRTKPHVNIGTIGHVDHGKTTLTAAITKVMSDKHQGKFKPISYDEVAKASESQGRRDDTKILTIAVSHVEYESDKRHYAHVDCPGHADYVKNMITGAAQMDGAILVVSAVDGPMPQTREHVLLARQVNVPQLVVFLNKVDVNTDPELLELIELEIRELLNKYKFPGDTVPIIRGSALQALTGVHSEIADGAIQALMNACDTFIPEPVRETDKPFLMPIEDVFTISGRGTVVTGRIERGVCKVGETVEIIGYTETRTTVVTGVEMFRKLLDQGQAGDNVGCLLRGVKREEIERGQVLAKPGSITPHKKFVGQIYILKKEEGGRHTPFFTNYRPQFYIRTTDVTGTCNLPEGVKMVMPGDNITMTISLITPVGIEEQMRFAIREGGRTVGAGIVTKIIE
;
A
#
# COMPACT_ATOMS: atom_id res chain seq x y z
N MET A 1 -29.60 5.75 13.24
CA MET A 1 -28.67 5.97 14.38
C MET A 1 -27.64 6.99 13.97
N ALA A 2 -27.27 7.94 14.84
CA ALA A 2 -26.18 8.87 14.58
C ALA A 2 -24.86 8.08 14.50
N LYS A 3 -24.02 8.36 13.50
CA LYS A 3 -22.68 7.75 13.43
C LYS A 3 -21.82 8.25 14.58
N GLU A 4 -21.02 7.37 15.15
CA GLU A 4 -20.04 7.72 16.18
C GLU A 4 -18.98 8.68 15.64
N LYS A 5 -18.48 9.56 16.50
CA LYS A 5 -17.29 10.37 16.20
C LYS A 5 -16.02 9.59 16.52
N PHE A 6 -15.05 9.66 15.63
CA PHE A 6 -13.72 9.11 15.88
C PHE A 6 -12.96 10.00 16.86
N VAL A 7 -12.43 9.41 17.94
CA VAL A 7 -11.62 10.11 18.94
C VAL A 7 -10.18 9.58 18.88
N ARG A 8 -9.22 10.44 18.58
CA ARG A 8 -7.79 10.09 18.54
C ARG A 8 -7.25 9.95 19.96
N THR A 9 -7.06 8.75 20.42
CA THR A 9 -6.49 8.46 21.76
C THR A 9 -5.06 7.92 21.71
N LYS A 10 -4.62 7.45 20.54
CA LYS A 10 -3.30 6.83 20.30
C LYS A 10 -2.71 7.30 18.99
N PRO A 11 -1.37 7.23 18.80
CA PRO A 11 -0.73 7.44 17.51
C PRO A 11 -1.32 6.51 16.46
N HIS A 12 -1.58 7.04 15.27
CA HIS A 12 -2.14 6.29 14.14
C HIS A 12 -1.04 5.82 13.20
N VAL A 13 -1.01 4.51 12.90
CA VAL A 13 -0.01 3.88 12.05
C VAL A 13 -0.73 3.03 10.98
N ASN A 14 -0.34 3.24 9.72
CA ASN A 14 -0.80 2.40 8.62
C ASN A 14 0.17 1.23 8.45
N ILE A 15 -0.32 0.02 8.62
CA ILE A 15 0.45 -1.20 8.44
C ILE A 15 -0.23 -2.08 7.39
N GLY A 16 0.49 -3.01 6.78
CA GLY A 16 -0.16 -3.95 5.88
C GLY A 16 0.57 -5.26 5.76
N THR A 17 -0.16 -6.28 5.30
CA THR A 17 0.38 -7.60 5.00
C THR A 17 0.84 -7.67 3.54
N ILE A 18 2.07 -8.11 3.33
CA ILE A 18 2.67 -8.39 2.01
C ILE A 18 3.25 -9.80 2.00
N GLY A 19 3.46 -10.38 0.83
CA GLY A 19 4.03 -11.72 0.67
C GLY A 19 3.30 -12.52 -0.41
N HIS A 20 3.76 -13.75 -0.62
CA HIS A 20 3.26 -14.63 -1.68
C HIS A 20 1.79 -15.01 -1.50
N VAL A 21 1.11 -15.43 -2.59
CA VAL A 21 -0.22 -16.03 -2.52
C VAL A 21 -0.18 -17.30 -1.65
N ASP A 22 -1.26 -17.62 -0.97
CA ASP A 22 -1.40 -18.79 -0.07
C ASP A 22 -0.45 -18.81 1.15
N HIS A 23 0.39 -17.80 1.40
CA HIS A 23 1.20 -17.70 2.62
C HIS A 23 0.37 -17.30 3.87
N GLY A 24 -0.92 -16.97 3.71
CA GLY A 24 -1.85 -16.73 4.82
C GLY A 24 -1.96 -15.27 5.26
N LYS A 25 -1.73 -14.29 4.37
CA LYS A 25 -1.88 -12.85 4.67
C LYS A 25 -3.26 -12.50 5.21
N THR A 26 -4.30 -12.83 4.47
CA THR A 26 -5.70 -12.58 4.87
C THR A 26 -6.09 -13.32 6.15
N THR A 27 -5.60 -14.57 6.31
CA THR A 27 -5.78 -15.33 7.56
C THR A 27 -5.13 -14.63 8.74
N LEU A 28 -3.90 -14.12 8.55
CA LEU A 28 -3.18 -13.37 9.58
C LEU A 28 -3.91 -12.06 9.93
N THR A 29 -4.39 -11.33 8.93
CA THR A 29 -5.17 -10.10 9.14
C THR A 29 -6.42 -10.38 9.99
N ALA A 30 -7.18 -11.43 9.67
CA ALA A 30 -8.35 -11.85 10.46
C ALA A 30 -7.94 -12.29 11.88
N ALA A 31 -6.85 -13.05 12.04
CA ALA A 31 -6.34 -13.49 13.34
C ALA A 31 -5.92 -12.30 14.22
N ILE A 32 -5.24 -11.30 13.66
CA ILE A 32 -4.87 -10.07 14.37
C ILE A 32 -6.12 -9.35 14.89
N THR A 33 -7.12 -9.13 14.04
CA THR A 33 -8.34 -8.43 14.47
C THR A 33 -9.07 -9.17 15.58
N LYS A 34 -9.11 -10.51 15.52
CA LYS A 34 -9.72 -11.35 16.56
C LYS A 34 -8.94 -11.27 17.88
N VAL A 35 -7.64 -11.57 17.86
CA VAL A 35 -6.81 -11.61 19.09
C VAL A 35 -6.76 -10.22 19.76
N MET A 36 -6.67 -9.14 18.97
CA MET A 36 -6.70 -7.78 19.52
C MET A 36 -8.09 -7.41 20.06
N SER A 37 -9.18 -7.84 19.41
CA SER A 37 -10.53 -7.66 19.94
C SER A 37 -10.71 -8.37 21.28
N ASP A 38 -10.28 -9.62 21.37
CA ASP A 38 -10.41 -10.42 22.61
C ASP A 38 -9.58 -9.79 23.74
N LYS A 39 -8.36 -9.34 23.45
CA LYS A 39 -7.49 -8.63 24.40
C LYS A 39 -8.10 -7.34 24.94
N HIS A 40 -8.78 -6.59 24.08
CA HIS A 40 -9.41 -5.30 24.42
C HIS A 40 -10.91 -5.41 24.73
N GLN A 41 -11.38 -6.58 25.19
CA GLN A 41 -12.74 -6.84 25.67
C GLN A 41 -13.84 -6.48 24.66
N GLY A 42 -13.60 -6.73 23.38
CA GLY A 42 -14.58 -6.49 22.31
C GLY A 42 -14.74 -5.01 21.91
N LYS A 43 -13.81 -4.14 22.25
CA LYS A 43 -13.81 -2.72 21.85
C LYS A 43 -13.86 -2.55 20.32
N PHE A 44 -13.30 -3.52 19.57
CA PHE A 44 -13.34 -3.58 18.13
C PHE A 44 -14.09 -4.83 17.69
N LYS A 45 -14.86 -4.71 16.61
CA LYS A 45 -15.52 -5.88 16.01
C LYS A 45 -14.45 -6.71 15.29
N PRO A 46 -14.21 -7.99 15.66
CA PRO A 46 -13.34 -8.86 14.90
C PRO A 46 -13.93 -9.03 13.49
N ILE A 47 -13.07 -9.03 12.48
CA ILE A 47 -13.46 -9.20 11.09
C ILE A 47 -13.19 -10.66 10.73
N SER A 48 -14.22 -11.36 10.24
CA SER A 48 -14.05 -12.74 9.81
C SER A 48 -13.21 -12.84 8.54
N TYR A 49 -12.58 -14.00 8.33
CA TYR A 49 -11.86 -14.29 7.09
C TYR A 49 -12.72 -13.99 5.84
N ASP A 50 -13.99 -14.41 5.86
CA ASP A 50 -14.94 -14.20 4.77
C ASP A 50 -15.26 -12.71 4.55
N GLU A 51 -15.31 -11.90 5.59
CA GLU A 51 -15.54 -10.45 5.47
C GLU A 51 -14.33 -9.75 4.85
N VAL A 52 -13.09 -10.11 5.24
CA VAL A 52 -11.87 -9.57 4.63
C VAL A 52 -11.78 -10.01 3.16
N ALA A 53 -12.07 -11.27 2.87
CA ALA A 53 -12.05 -11.83 1.53
C ALA A 53 -13.14 -11.20 0.64
N LYS A 54 -14.39 -11.06 1.14
CA LYS A 54 -15.51 -10.46 0.40
C LYS A 54 -15.35 -8.96 0.13
N ALA A 55 -14.68 -8.21 1.01
CA ALA A 55 -14.34 -6.81 0.73
C ALA A 55 -13.50 -6.69 -0.54
N SER A 56 -12.73 -7.73 -0.87
CA SER A 56 -11.92 -7.81 -2.09
C SER A 56 -12.70 -8.32 -3.32
N GLU A 57 -13.82 -9.04 -3.14
CA GLU A 57 -14.62 -9.62 -4.23
C GLU A 57 -15.50 -8.61 -4.99
N SER A 58 -15.78 -7.44 -4.43
CA SER A 58 -16.72 -6.47 -5.01
C SER A 58 -16.29 -5.93 -6.39
N GLN A 59 -15.11 -6.27 -6.89
CA GLN A 59 -14.54 -5.80 -8.14
C GLN A 59 -14.14 -6.89 -9.16
N GLY A 60 -14.36 -8.20 -8.96
CA GLY A 60 -13.86 -9.18 -9.93
C GLY A 60 -14.31 -10.62 -9.79
N ARG A 61 -14.13 -11.39 -10.85
CA ARG A 61 -14.56 -12.76 -11.10
C ARG A 61 -14.24 -13.74 -9.97
N ARG A 62 -15.22 -14.57 -9.60
CA ARG A 62 -15.05 -15.76 -8.77
C ARG A 62 -14.24 -16.82 -9.51
N ASP A 63 -13.23 -17.36 -8.83
CA ASP A 63 -12.78 -18.72 -9.02
C ASP A 63 -13.36 -19.55 -7.87
N ASP A 64 -14.23 -20.49 -8.14
CA ASP A 64 -15.01 -21.24 -7.14
C ASP A 64 -14.16 -22.17 -6.25
N THR A 65 -12.84 -22.23 -6.49
CA THR A 65 -11.93 -23.15 -5.78
C THR A 65 -10.93 -22.48 -4.84
N LYS A 66 -10.68 -21.17 -4.98
CA LYS A 66 -9.76 -20.40 -4.11
C LYS A 66 -10.23 -18.98 -3.93
N ILE A 67 -10.28 -18.52 -2.69
CA ILE A 67 -10.54 -17.11 -2.37
C ILE A 67 -9.23 -16.34 -2.52
N LEU A 68 -9.13 -15.52 -3.57
CA LEU A 68 -8.00 -14.63 -3.81
C LEU A 68 -8.37 -13.20 -3.40
N THR A 69 -7.51 -12.54 -2.63
CA THR A 69 -7.63 -11.11 -2.36
C THR A 69 -7.30 -10.32 -3.62
N ILE A 70 -8.31 -9.70 -4.24
CA ILE A 70 -8.19 -8.98 -5.52
C ILE A 70 -8.01 -7.47 -5.30
N ALA A 71 -8.78 -6.91 -4.38
CA ALA A 71 -8.72 -5.50 -4.02
C ALA A 71 -8.08 -5.31 -2.63
N VAL A 72 -7.62 -4.10 -2.37
CA VAL A 72 -7.07 -3.72 -1.06
C VAL A 72 -8.21 -3.63 -0.04
N SER A 73 -8.10 -4.38 1.06
CA SER A 73 -9.04 -4.32 2.18
C SER A 73 -8.42 -3.54 3.34
N HIS A 74 -9.21 -2.65 3.95
CA HIS A 74 -8.78 -1.87 5.10
C HIS A 74 -9.54 -2.31 6.35
N VAL A 75 -8.81 -2.64 7.41
CA VAL A 75 -9.37 -2.98 8.72
C VAL A 75 -8.71 -2.15 9.82
N GLU A 76 -9.44 -1.91 10.93
CA GLU A 76 -8.89 -1.19 12.09
C GLU A 76 -8.78 -2.09 13.32
N TYR A 77 -7.73 -1.88 14.10
CA TYR A 77 -7.56 -2.45 15.44
C TYR A 77 -6.59 -1.59 16.27
N GLU A 78 -6.50 -1.87 17.56
CA GLU A 78 -5.53 -1.21 18.43
C GLU A 78 -4.63 -2.24 19.13
N SER A 79 -3.37 -1.85 19.33
CA SER A 79 -2.50 -2.40 20.36
C SER A 79 -2.62 -1.57 21.66
N ASP A 80 -1.82 -1.91 22.66
CA ASP A 80 -1.76 -1.10 23.88
C ASP A 80 -1.22 0.32 23.60
N LYS A 81 -0.35 0.47 22.58
CA LYS A 81 0.39 1.70 22.28
C LYS A 81 -0.17 2.48 21.08
N ARG A 82 -0.75 1.80 20.07
CA ARG A 82 -1.06 2.40 18.78
C ARG A 82 -2.43 2.01 18.26
N HIS A 83 -3.01 2.88 17.44
CA HIS A 83 -4.15 2.59 16.58
C HIS A 83 -3.64 2.25 15.18
N TYR A 84 -4.05 1.10 14.65
CA TYR A 84 -3.62 0.60 13.35
C TYR A 84 -4.74 0.65 12.32
N ALA A 85 -4.46 1.24 11.15
CA ALA A 85 -5.16 0.95 9.92
C ALA A 85 -4.38 -0.12 9.18
N HIS A 86 -4.98 -1.28 8.97
CA HIS A 86 -4.31 -2.42 8.34
C HIS A 86 -4.82 -2.60 6.91
N VAL A 87 -3.88 -2.70 5.99
CA VAL A 87 -4.09 -2.87 4.55
C VAL A 87 -3.75 -4.31 4.19
N ASP A 88 -4.74 -5.12 3.85
CA ASP A 88 -4.50 -6.47 3.32
C ASP A 88 -4.25 -6.40 1.81
N CYS A 89 -3.01 -6.66 1.40
CA CYS A 89 -2.59 -6.58 0.00
C CYS A 89 -2.78 -7.90 -0.73
N PRO A 90 -3.25 -7.86 -2.00
CA PRO A 90 -3.31 -9.05 -2.82
C PRO A 90 -1.92 -9.67 -3.03
N GLY A 91 -1.85 -11.01 -3.04
CA GLY A 91 -0.59 -11.72 -3.22
C GLY A 91 -0.30 -12.15 -4.66
N HIS A 92 -1.31 -12.13 -5.54
CA HIS A 92 -1.18 -12.63 -6.91
C HIS A 92 -0.53 -11.61 -7.84
N ALA A 93 0.31 -12.09 -8.77
CA ALA A 93 1.05 -11.25 -9.72
C ALA A 93 0.15 -10.35 -10.58
N ASP A 94 -1.06 -10.80 -10.92
CA ASP A 94 -2.01 -10.03 -11.73
C ASP A 94 -2.55 -8.78 -11.02
N TYR A 95 -2.45 -8.74 -9.68
CA TYR A 95 -2.96 -7.64 -8.85
C TYR A 95 -1.86 -6.75 -8.24
N VAL A 96 -0.67 -6.81 -8.79
CA VAL A 96 0.49 -6.01 -8.31
C VAL A 96 0.19 -4.50 -8.30
N LYS A 97 -0.66 -4.01 -9.22
CA LYS A 97 -1.14 -2.62 -9.20
C LYS A 97 -1.79 -2.27 -7.85
N ASN A 98 -2.67 -3.13 -7.37
CA ASN A 98 -3.35 -2.93 -6.09
C ASN A 98 -2.40 -3.08 -4.91
N MET A 99 -1.41 -4.00 -5.02
CA MET A 99 -0.34 -4.12 -4.04
C MET A 99 0.52 -2.84 -3.96
N ILE A 100 0.93 -2.26 -5.09
CA ILE A 100 1.71 -1.01 -5.11
C ILE A 100 0.91 0.12 -4.45
N THR A 101 -0.36 0.27 -4.80
CA THR A 101 -1.23 1.29 -4.21
C THR A 101 -1.39 1.10 -2.70
N GLY A 102 -1.62 -0.15 -2.25
CA GLY A 102 -1.72 -0.47 -0.83
C GLY A 102 -0.39 -0.24 -0.10
N ALA A 103 0.73 -0.70 -0.64
CA ALA A 103 2.04 -0.53 -0.03
C ALA A 103 2.48 0.94 0.08
N ALA A 104 2.10 1.79 -0.87
CA ALA A 104 2.38 3.22 -0.82
C ALA A 104 1.68 3.94 0.35
N GLN A 105 0.67 3.31 0.95
CA GLN A 105 -0.05 3.85 2.12
C GLN A 105 0.57 3.42 3.45
N MET A 106 1.50 2.47 3.47
CA MET A 106 2.01 1.86 4.69
C MET A 106 3.13 2.69 5.34
N ASP A 107 3.06 2.83 6.64
CA ASP A 107 4.13 3.34 7.50
C ASP A 107 5.07 2.20 7.95
N GLY A 108 4.65 0.96 7.75
CA GLY A 108 5.40 -0.27 7.96
C GLY A 108 4.64 -1.45 7.37
N ALA A 109 5.29 -2.60 7.19
CA ALA A 109 4.62 -3.77 6.66
C ALA A 109 4.96 -5.05 7.44
N ILE A 110 4.06 -6.02 7.37
CA ILE A 110 4.27 -7.39 7.85
C ILE A 110 4.52 -8.27 6.63
N LEU A 111 5.74 -8.77 6.49
CA LEU A 111 6.08 -9.75 5.48
C LEU A 111 5.66 -11.14 5.96
N VAL A 112 4.68 -11.75 5.29
CA VAL A 112 4.18 -13.08 5.62
C VAL A 112 4.86 -14.10 4.72
N VAL A 113 5.57 -15.05 5.34
CA VAL A 113 6.25 -16.16 4.66
C VAL A 113 5.76 -17.47 5.25
N SER A 114 5.45 -18.44 4.39
CA SER A 114 5.09 -19.79 4.83
C SER A 114 6.33 -20.56 5.26
N ALA A 115 6.29 -21.19 6.42
CA ALA A 115 7.33 -22.09 6.93
C ALA A 115 7.45 -23.39 6.11
N VAL A 116 6.46 -23.68 5.25
CA VAL A 116 6.46 -24.85 4.38
C VAL A 116 7.16 -24.55 3.06
N ASP A 117 6.92 -23.35 2.51
CA ASP A 117 7.33 -23.00 1.14
C ASP A 117 8.58 -22.09 1.11
N GLY A 118 8.88 -21.38 2.22
CA GLY A 118 9.94 -20.37 2.26
C GLY A 118 9.66 -19.13 1.40
N PRO A 119 10.68 -18.29 1.12
CA PRO A 119 10.55 -17.12 0.28
C PRO A 119 10.33 -17.46 -1.20
N MET A 120 9.14 -17.22 -1.71
CA MET A 120 8.69 -17.48 -3.08
C MET A 120 8.93 -16.25 -4.00
N PRO A 121 8.79 -16.38 -5.34
CA PRO A 121 9.05 -15.27 -6.27
C PRO A 121 8.29 -13.99 -5.96
N GLN A 122 7.00 -14.06 -5.61
CA GLN A 122 6.20 -12.88 -5.25
C GLN A 122 6.63 -12.29 -3.91
N THR A 123 7.17 -13.09 -2.98
CA THR A 123 7.77 -12.57 -1.74
C THR A 123 8.90 -11.59 -2.08
N ARG A 124 9.77 -11.98 -3.01
CA ARG A 124 10.89 -11.14 -3.49
C ARG A 124 10.40 -9.87 -4.18
N GLU A 125 9.39 -9.99 -5.04
CA GLU A 125 8.77 -8.85 -5.74
C GLU A 125 8.12 -7.87 -4.74
N HIS A 126 7.39 -8.37 -3.74
CA HIS A 126 6.74 -7.54 -2.74
C HIS A 126 7.73 -6.78 -1.85
N VAL A 127 8.84 -7.41 -1.45
CA VAL A 127 9.93 -6.74 -0.70
C VAL A 127 10.56 -5.64 -1.55
N LEU A 128 10.84 -5.91 -2.83
CA LEU A 128 11.35 -4.92 -3.77
C LEU A 128 10.37 -3.73 -3.91
N LEU A 129 9.10 -4.00 -4.14
CA LEU A 129 8.07 -2.97 -4.30
C LEU A 129 7.88 -2.14 -3.03
N ALA A 130 7.84 -2.78 -1.86
CA ALA A 130 7.78 -2.08 -0.57
C ALA A 130 8.95 -1.10 -0.42
N ARG A 131 10.16 -1.50 -0.85
CA ARG A 131 11.31 -0.61 -0.86
C ARG A 131 11.17 0.55 -1.84
N GLN A 132 10.61 0.30 -3.02
CA GLN A 132 10.40 1.34 -4.05
C GLN A 132 9.36 2.40 -3.63
N VAL A 133 8.27 1.97 -3.00
CA VAL A 133 7.24 2.89 -2.48
C VAL A 133 7.60 3.46 -1.10
N ASN A 134 8.82 3.23 -0.64
CA ASN A 134 9.41 3.81 0.57
C ASN A 134 8.75 3.37 1.87
N VAL A 135 8.32 2.10 1.96
CA VAL A 135 7.96 1.50 3.27
C VAL A 135 9.21 1.53 4.16
N PRO A 136 9.18 2.20 5.32
CA PRO A 136 10.40 2.42 6.10
C PRO A 136 10.95 1.15 6.72
N GLN A 137 10.10 0.29 7.29
CA GLN A 137 10.48 -0.92 8.01
C GLN A 137 9.51 -2.08 7.75
N LEU A 138 10.04 -3.30 7.88
CA LEU A 138 9.29 -4.55 7.80
C LEU A 138 9.41 -5.32 9.12
N VAL A 139 8.38 -6.06 9.48
CA VAL A 139 8.41 -7.13 10.50
C VAL A 139 8.03 -8.41 9.78
N VAL A 140 8.62 -9.54 10.13
CA VAL A 140 8.34 -10.83 9.46
C VAL A 140 7.46 -11.70 10.34
N PHE A 141 6.44 -12.30 9.74
CA PHE A 141 5.67 -13.38 10.34
C PHE A 141 5.90 -14.67 9.56
N LEU A 142 6.65 -15.61 10.17
CA LEU A 142 6.86 -16.95 9.63
C LEU A 142 5.67 -17.81 10.00
N ASN A 143 4.74 -17.93 9.05
CA ASN A 143 3.43 -18.57 9.24
C ASN A 143 3.46 -20.06 8.98
N LYS A 144 2.46 -20.80 9.45
CA LYS A 144 2.28 -22.25 9.27
C LYS A 144 3.37 -23.10 9.97
N VAL A 145 3.94 -22.62 11.05
CA VAL A 145 4.93 -23.40 11.84
C VAL A 145 4.31 -24.62 12.55
N ASP A 146 2.98 -24.69 12.62
CA ASP A 146 2.21 -25.85 13.05
C ASP A 146 2.27 -27.01 12.05
N VAL A 147 2.54 -26.73 10.79
CA VAL A 147 2.68 -27.74 9.71
C VAL A 147 4.12 -28.20 9.58
N ASN A 148 5.07 -27.24 9.66
CA ASN A 148 6.50 -27.54 9.62
C ASN A 148 7.11 -27.26 10.99
N THR A 149 7.49 -28.32 11.69
CA THR A 149 8.03 -28.27 13.04
C THR A 149 9.52 -28.60 13.11
N ASP A 150 10.20 -28.79 11.96
CA ASP A 150 11.63 -29.06 11.91
C ASP A 150 12.43 -27.77 12.23
N PRO A 151 13.15 -27.72 13.36
CA PRO A 151 13.89 -26.53 13.78
C PRO A 151 14.98 -26.11 12.79
N GLU A 152 15.69 -27.06 12.18
CA GLU A 152 16.80 -26.78 11.26
C GLU A 152 16.28 -26.14 9.97
N LEU A 153 15.14 -26.64 9.47
CA LEU A 153 14.49 -26.06 8.29
C LEU A 153 13.94 -24.66 8.58
N LEU A 154 13.36 -24.44 9.76
CA LEU A 154 12.88 -23.12 10.16
C LEU A 154 14.02 -22.09 10.25
N GLU A 155 15.19 -22.49 10.81
CA GLU A 155 16.37 -21.63 10.86
C GLU A 155 16.92 -21.32 9.46
N LEU A 156 16.94 -22.29 8.56
CA LEU A 156 17.36 -22.09 7.16
C LEU A 156 16.45 -21.08 6.45
N ILE A 157 15.12 -21.21 6.60
CA ILE A 157 14.16 -20.27 6.02
C ILE A 157 14.33 -18.86 6.58
N GLU A 158 14.58 -18.73 7.89
CA GLU A 158 14.86 -17.43 8.50
C GLU A 158 16.14 -16.79 7.92
N LEU A 159 17.19 -17.56 7.73
CA LEU A 159 18.43 -17.09 7.12
C LEU A 159 18.17 -16.58 5.69
N GLU A 160 17.42 -17.34 4.89
CA GLU A 160 17.05 -16.94 3.53
C GLU A 160 16.22 -15.64 3.50
N ILE A 161 15.30 -15.47 4.47
CA ILE A 161 14.52 -14.24 4.62
C ILE A 161 15.44 -13.06 4.96
N ARG A 162 16.39 -13.23 5.89
CA ARG A 162 17.35 -12.18 6.27
C ARG A 162 18.23 -11.76 5.09
N GLU A 163 18.76 -12.72 4.33
CA GLU A 163 19.53 -12.44 3.12
C GLU A 163 18.70 -11.68 2.08
N LEU A 164 17.45 -12.09 1.87
CA LEU A 164 16.52 -11.40 0.97
C LEU A 164 16.30 -9.95 1.40
N LEU A 165 16.05 -9.69 2.68
CA LEU A 165 15.84 -8.35 3.22
C LEU A 165 17.09 -7.47 3.08
N ASN A 166 18.28 -8.01 3.40
CA ASN A 166 19.56 -7.31 3.23
C ASN A 166 19.82 -6.95 1.76
N LYS A 167 19.52 -7.86 0.82
CA LYS A 167 19.63 -7.61 -0.62
C LYS A 167 18.83 -6.39 -1.06
N TYR A 168 17.66 -6.20 -0.52
CA TYR A 168 16.78 -5.05 -0.82
C TYR A 168 16.93 -3.87 0.16
N LYS A 169 18.03 -3.86 0.94
CA LYS A 169 18.40 -2.76 1.85
C LYS A 169 17.40 -2.50 2.98
N PHE A 170 16.71 -3.54 3.43
CA PHE A 170 16.11 -3.58 4.75
C PHE A 170 17.11 -4.16 5.76
N PRO A 171 17.02 -3.83 7.06
CA PRO A 171 17.98 -4.29 8.06
C PRO A 171 17.76 -5.78 8.44
N GLY A 172 17.99 -6.71 7.49
CA GLY A 172 17.65 -8.12 7.61
C GLY A 172 18.18 -8.79 8.88
N ASP A 173 19.37 -8.38 9.35
CA ASP A 173 19.99 -8.96 10.56
C ASP A 173 19.22 -8.62 11.85
N THR A 174 18.54 -7.48 11.89
CA THR A 174 17.85 -6.99 13.08
C THR A 174 16.32 -7.03 13.00
N VAL A 175 15.77 -7.32 11.81
CA VAL A 175 14.31 -7.44 11.62
C VAL A 175 13.76 -8.54 12.52
N PRO A 176 12.70 -8.25 13.33
CA PRO A 176 12.00 -9.26 14.08
C PRO A 176 11.34 -10.28 13.16
N ILE A 177 11.62 -11.58 13.41
CA ILE A 177 10.94 -12.70 12.75
C ILE A 177 10.15 -13.43 13.81
N ILE A 178 8.84 -13.44 13.69
CA ILE A 178 7.92 -14.08 14.64
C ILE A 178 7.42 -15.38 14.00
N ARG A 179 7.67 -16.51 14.66
CA ARG A 179 7.17 -17.84 14.28
C ARG A 179 5.75 -18.03 14.80
N GLY A 180 4.80 -18.45 13.94
CA GLY A 180 3.43 -18.65 14.40
C GLY A 180 2.52 -19.37 13.43
N SER A 181 1.29 -19.62 13.87
CA SER A 181 0.19 -20.15 13.07
C SER A 181 -1.01 -19.22 13.13
N ALA A 182 -1.20 -18.45 12.07
CA ALA A 182 -2.34 -17.55 11.95
C ALA A 182 -3.67 -18.32 11.98
N LEU A 183 -3.71 -19.55 11.45
CA LEU A 183 -4.91 -20.38 11.43
C LEU A 183 -5.29 -20.81 12.84
N GLN A 184 -4.33 -21.30 13.64
CA GLN A 184 -4.60 -21.68 15.04
C GLN A 184 -5.07 -20.48 15.87
N ALA A 185 -4.44 -19.32 15.71
CA ALA A 185 -4.88 -18.08 16.37
C ALA A 185 -6.31 -17.69 15.96
N LEU A 186 -6.64 -17.77 14.65
CA LEU A 186 -7.97 -17.48 14.14
C LEU A 186 -9.03 -18.46 14.66
N THR A 187 -8.69 -19.74 14.82
CA THR A 187 -9.61 -20.77 15.35
C THR A 187 -9.74 -20.77 16.88
N GLY A 188 -8.99 -19.88 17.56
CA GLY A 188 -9.10 -19.70 19.01
C GLY A 188 -8.25 -20.67 19.84
N VAL A 189 -7.20 -21.24 19.26
CA VAL A 189 -6.21 -21.99 20.01
C VAL A 189 -5.36 -21.02 20.84
N HIS A 190 -5.16 -21.32 22.12
CA HIS A 190 -4.33 -20.56 23.02
C HIS A 190 -2.98 -21.27 23.20
N SER A 191 -1.94 -20.75 22.56
CA SER A 191 -0.58 -21.26 22.62
C SER A 191 0.44 -20.20 22.20
N GLU A 192 1.73 -20.46 22.47
CA GLU A 192 2.82 -19.55 22.07
C GLU A 192 2.89 -19.31 20.56
N ILE A 193 2.57 -20.32 19.74
CA ILE A 193 2.57 -20.21 18.27
C ILE A 193 1.24 -19.70 17.70
N ALA A 194 0.18 -19.58 18.50
CA ALA A 194 -1.14 -19.09 18.08
C ALA A 194 -1.34 -17.63 18.55
N ASP A 195 -2.21 -17.40 19.53
CA ASP A 195 -2.50 -16.06 20.05
C ASP A 195 -1.25 -15.39 20.66
N GLY A 196 -0.35 -16.15 21.30
CA GLY A 196 0.93 -15.66 21.78
C GLY A 196 1.80 -15.09 20.66
N ALA A 197 1.88 -15.76 19.51
CA ALA A 197 2.61 -15.26 18.35
C ALA A 197 2.00 -13.99 17.76
N ILE A 198 0.67 -13.87 17.74
CA ILE A 198 0.00 -12.63 17.29
C ILE A 198 0.32 -11.46 18.26
N GLN A 199 0.31 -11.68 19.55
CA GLN A 199 0.69 -10.66 20.54
C GLN A 199 2.17 -10.25 20.39
N ALA A 200 3.07 -11.22 20.18
CA ALA A 200 4.49 -10.98 19.92
C ALA A 200 4.69 -10.16 18.62
N LEU A 201 3.95 -10.50 17.57
CA LEU A 201 3.96 -9.75 16.31
C LEU A 201 3.52 -8.29 16.51
N MET A 202 2.43 -8.07 17.24
CA MET A 202 1.95 -6.70 17.50
C MET A 202 2.92 -5.90 18.37
N ASN A 203 3.57 -6.54 19.34
CA ASN A 203 4.62 -5.90 20.11
C ASN A 203 5.85 -5.56 19.26
N ALA A 204 6.24 -6.44 18.34
CA ALA A 204 7.30 -6.17 17.37
C ALA A 204 6.93 -4.99 16.45
N CYS A 205 5.68 -4.90 15.97
CA CYS A 205 5.20 -3.75 15.21
C CYS A 205 5.24 -2.46 16.02
N ASP A 206 4.84 -2.50 17.29
CA ASP A 206 4.84 -1.33 18.19
C ASP A 206 6.25 -0.81 18.50
N THR A 207 7.26 -1.68 18.46
CA THR A 207 8.63 -1.34 18.87
C THR A 207 9.58 -1.11 17.69
N PHE A 208 9.42 -1.87 16.61
CA PHE A 208 10.36 -1.84 15.48
C PHE A 208 9.93 -0.89 14.35
N ILE A 209 8.62 -0.74 14.12
CA ILE A 209 8.13 0.21 13.12
C ILE A 209 8.16 1.61 13.74
N PRO A 210 8.87 2.59 13.12
CA PRO A 210 8.95 3.94 13.68
C PRO A 210 7.59 4.63 13.67
N GLU A 211 7.37 5.55 14.60
CA GLU A 211 6.21 6.43 14.53
C GLU A 211 6.37 7.38 13.34
N PRO A 212 5.39 7.42 12.43
CA PRO A 212 5.51 8.22 11.23
C PRO A 212 5.41 9.72 11.52
N VAL A 213 6.31 10.48 10.93
CA VAL A 213 6.23 11.95 10.93
C VAL A 213 5.11 12.38 9.98
N ARG A 214 4.14 13.13 10.48
CA ARG A 214 2.98 13.59 9.70
C ARG A 214 3.15 15.06 9.30
N GLU A 215 3.18 15.31 7.99
CA GLU A 215 3.32 16.67 7.42
C GLU A 215 1.98 17.42 7.43
N THR A 216 1.45 17.72 8.60
CA THR A 216 0.15 18.40 8.78
C THR A 216 0.16 19.88 8.38
N ASP A 217 1.33 20.52 8.39
CA ASP A 217 1.49 21.95 8.09
C ASP A 217 1.54 22.26 6.59
N LYS A 218 1.73 21.24 5.76
CA LYS A 218 1.72 21.38 4.30
C LYS A 218 0.31 21.52 3.74
N PRO A 219 0.13 22.06 2.52
CA PRO A 219 -1.17 22.06 1.85
C PRO A 219 -1.74 20.65 1.71
N PHE A 220 -3.05 20.51 1.96
CA PHE A 220 -3.75 19.22 1.86
C PHE A 220 -3.57 18.57 0.49
N LEU A 221 -3.30 17.27 0.51
CA LEU A 221 -3.24 16.41 -0.68
C LEU A 221 -3.61 14.97 -0.31
N MET A 222 -4.53 14.40 -1.07
CA MET A 222 -4.99 13.02 -0.96
C MET A 222 -5.10 12.38 -2.34
N PRO A 223 -4.29 11.38 -2.70
CA PRO A 223 -4.49 10.56 -3.91
C PRO A 223 -5.80 9.79 -3.81
N ILE A 224 -6.59 9.77 -4.89
CA ILE A 224 -7.86 9.07 -4.96
C ILE A 224 -7.62 7.61 -5.30
N GLU A 225 -8.10 6.70 -4.46
CA GLU A 225 -7.96 5.26 -4.60
C GLU A 225 -9.22 4.61 -5.14
N ASP A 226 -10.38 5.07 -4.66
CA ASP A 226 -11.65 4.57 -5.12
C ASP A 226 -12.73 5.66 -5.05
N VAL A 227 -13.80 5.46 -5.84
CA VAL A 227 -14.91 6.41 -5.97
C VAL A 227 -16.22 5.66 -5.84
N PHE A 228 -17.04 6.06 -4.88
CA PHE A 228 -18.32 5.46 -4.59
C PHE A 228 -19.45 6.47 -4.68
N THR A 229 -20.67 5.98 -4.97
CA THR A 229 -21.90 6.76 -4.81
C THR A 229 -22.66 6.25 -3.60
N ILE A 230 -23.01 7.14 -2.68
CA ILE A 230 -23.91 6.84 -1.58
C ILE A 230 -25.27 7.43 -1.90
N SER A 231 -26.29 6.56 -2.02
CA SER A 231 -27.68 6.99 -2.31
C SER A 231 -28.14 8.06 -1.34
N GLY A 232 -28.63 9.20 -1.86
CA GLY A 232 -29.12 10.33 -1.07
C GLY A 232 -28.04 11.20 -0.41
N ARG A 233 -26.75 10.86 -0.53
CA ARG A 233 -25.65 11.65 0.07
C ARG A 233 -24.69 12.24 -0.96
N GLY A 234 -24.40 11.53 -2.05
CA GLY A 234 -23.51 12.00 -3.13
C GLY A 234 -22.31 11.10 -3.38
N THR A 235 -21.29 11.66 -4.02
CA THR A 235 -20.06 10.96 -4.38
C THR A 235 -19.06 11.02 -3.23
N VAL A 236 -18.48 9.87 -2.91
CA VAL A 236 -17.41 9.71 -1.91
C VAL A 236 -16.15 9.26 -2.63
N VAL A 237 -15.04 9.92 -2.36
CA VAL A 237 -13.71 9.50 -2.77
C VAL A 237 -12.95 8.99 -1.55
N THR A 238 -12.23 7.91 -1.71
CA THR A 238 -11.39 7.36 -0.64
C THR A 238 -9.92 7.48 -0.98
N GLY A 239 -9.10 7.59 0.04
CA GLY A 239 -7.66 7.61 -0.07
C GLY A 239 -6.97 7.88 1.26
N ARG A 240 -5.65 7.70 1.27
CA ARG A 240 -4.82 8.14 2.38
C ARG A 240 -4.43 9.60 2.17
N ILE A 241 -4.63 10.43 3.17
CA ILE A 241 -4.12 11.81 3.16
C ILE A 241 -2.59 11.75 3.19
N GLU A 242 -1.95 12.19 2.13
CA GLU A 242 -0.49 12.19 1.98
C GLU A 242 0.13 13.28 2.86
N ARG A 243 -0.46 14.48 2.85
CA ARG A 243 -0.03 15.64 3.63
C ARG A 243 -1.19 16.60 3.92
N GLY A 244 -0.98 17.46 4.89
CA GLY A 244 -1.91 18.52 5.28
C GLY A 244 -3.09 18.03 6.10
N VAL A 245 -4.07 18.91 6.21
CA VAL A 245 -5.33 18.70 6.92
C VAL A 245 -6.49 19.11 6.00
N CYS A 246 -7.57 18.33 6.00
CA CYS A 246 -8.82 18.64 5.31
C CYS A 246 -9.96 18.71 6.32
N LYS A 247 -10.64 19.83 6.40
CA LYS A 247 -11.80 20.05 7.28
C LYS A 247 -13.10 19.91 6.51
N VAL A 248 -14.14 19.50 7.20
CA VAL A 248 -15.50 19.55 6.65
C VAL A 248 -15.87 21.00 6.33
N GLY A 249 -16.38 21.24 5.12
CA GLY A 249 -16.70 22.58 4.62
C GLY A 249 -15.60 23.24 3.78
N GLU A 250 -14.40 22.66 3.72
CA GLU A 250 -13.30 23.21 2.92
C GLU A 250 -13.51 22.98 1.42
N THR A 251 -13.05 23.96 0.63
CA THR A 251 -12.96 23.88 -0.81
C THR A 251 -11.69 23.13 -1.22
N VAL A 252 -11.84 22.21 -2.16
CA VAL A 252 -10.74 21.38 -2.69
C VAL A 252 -10.83 21.31 -4.21
N GLU A 253 -9.74 20.93 -4.85
CA GLU A 253 -9.64 20.66 -6.28
C GLU A 253 -9.41 19.19 -6.55
N ILE A 254 -10.06 18.68 -7.62
CA ILE A 254 -9.83 17.37 -8.22
C ILE A 254 -8.91 17.58 -9.41
N ILE A 255 -7.72 16.97 -9.38
CA ILE A 255 -6.63 17.29 -10.31
C ILE A 255 -6.12 16.00 -10.96
N GLY A 256 -5.89 16.08 -12.27
CA GLY A 256 -5.37 15.00 -13.11
C GLY A 256 -6.39 14.50 -14.13
N TYR A 257 -5.90 13.91 -15.22
CA TYR A 257 -6.60 13.34 -16.38
C TYR A 257 -7.40 14.36 -17.18
N THR A 258 -8.28 15.10 -16.55
CA THR A 258 -9.18 16.09 -17.14
C THR A 258 -8.89 17.49 -16.61
N GLU A 259 -9.71 18.46 -16.98
CA GLU A 259 -9.65 19.82 -16.41
C GLU A 259 -9.86 19.79 -14.90
N THR A 260 -9.09 20.60 -14.19
CA THR A 260 -9.19 20.75 -12.73
C THR A 260 -10.58 21.24 -12.34
N ARG A 261 -11.19 20.56 -11.38
CA ARG A 261 -12.52 20.90 -10.87
C ARG A 261 -12.47 21.26 -9.39
N THR A 262 -13.17 22.30 -9.05
CA THR A 262 -13.34 22.75 -7.65
C THR A 262 -14.62 22.15 -7.06
N THR A 263 -14.55 21.66 -5.81
CA THR A 263 -15.67 21.15 -5.05
C THR A 263 -15.52 21.46 -3.57
N VAL A 264 -16.52 21.08 -2.76
CA VAL A 264 -16.50 21.25 -1.30
C VAL A 264 -16.62 19.89 -0.63
N VAL A 265 -15.77 19.63 0.35
CA VAL A 265 -15.84 18.45 1.22
C VAL A 265 -16.97 18.66 2.23
N THR A 266 -18.06 17.90 2.12
CA THR A 266 -19.22 18.00 3.01
C THR A 266 -19.21 17.01 4.16
N GLY A 267 -18.27 16.05 4.16
CA GLY A 267 -18.09 15.10 5.24
C GLY A 267 -16.77 14.35 5.09
N VAL A 268 -16.18 13.99 6.20
CA VAL A 268 -14.99 13.15 6.29
C VAL A 268 -15.31 11.97 7.19
N GLU A 269 -15.03 10.76 6.72
CA GLU A 269 -15.28 9.53 7.47
C GLU A 269 -14.02 8.64 7.47
N MET A 270 -13.74 7.99 8.59
CA MET A 270 -12.72 6.97 8.74
C MET A 270 -13.31 5.77 9.48
N PHE A 271 -13.21 4.56 8.90
CA PHE A 271 -13.80 3.34 9.46
C PHE A 271 -15.26 3.48 9.88
N ARG A 272 -16.08 4.13 9.03
CA ARG A 272 -17.52 4.44 9.26
C ARG A 272 -17.81 5.39 10.41
N LYS A 273 -16.79 6.00 11.03
CA LYS A 273 -16.92 7.04 12.06
C LYS A 273 -16.72 8.43 11.43
N LEU A 274 -17.45 9.42 11.92
CA LEU A 274 -17.35 10.80 11.43
C LEU A 274 -16.13 11.49 12.01
N LEU A 275 -15.45 12.28 11.17
CA LEU A 275 -14.41 13.20 11.59
C LEU A 275 -14.80 14.64 11.26
N ASP A 276 -14.44 15.58 12.13
CA ASP A 276 -14.54 17.01 11.85
C ASP A 276 -13.43 17.44 10.86
N GLN A 277 -12.30 16.71 10.87
CA GLN A 277 -11.18 16.90 9.94
C GLN A 277 -10.38 15.60 9.77
N GLY A 278 -9.87 15.37 8.56
CA GLY A 278 -8.84 14.38 8.27
C GLY A 278 -7.45 15.02 8.22
N GLN A 279 -6.42 14.30 8.59
CA GLN A 279 -5.03 14.79 8.59
C GLN A 279 -4.07 13.80 7.92
N ALA A 280 -2.88 14.25 7.59
CA ALA A 280 -1.81 13.43 7.02
C ALA A 280 -1.70 12.07 7.74
N GLY A 281 -1.72 11.00 6.96
CA GLY A 281 -1.70 9.61 7.42
C GLY A 281 -3.06 8.95 7.60
N ASP A 282 -4.16 9.70 7.64
CA ASP A 282 -5.50 9.10 7.77
C ASP A 282 -5.96 8.47 6.45
N ASN A 283 -6.55 7.28 6.52
CA ASN A 283 -7.29 6.68 5.42
C ASN A 283 -8.76 7.09 5.54
N VAL A 284 -9.20 7.98 4.67
CA VAL A 284 -10.52 8.62 4.79
C VAL A 284 -11.37 8.48 3.53
N GLY A 285 -12.68 8.55 3.72
CA GLY A 285 -13.64 8.84 2.68
C GLY A 285 -14.09 10.30 2.79
N CYS A 286 -13.90 11.07 1.72
CA CYS A 286 -14.36 12.46 1.61
C CYS A 286 -15.64 12.52 0.77
N LEU A 287 -16.72 13.00 1.36
CA LEU A 287 -17.99 13.25 0.66
C LEU A 287 -17.90 14.59 -0.07
N LEU A 288 -18.10 14.58 -1.39
CA LEU A 288 -17.95 15.75 -2.27
C LEU A 288 -19.31 16.29 -2.72
N ARG A 289 -19.43 17.63 -2.80
CA ARG A 289 -20.65 18.31 -3.22
C ARG A 289 -20.68 18.49 -4.73
N GLY A 290 -21.82 18.11 -5.35
CA GLY A 290 -22.13 18.50 -6.74
C GLY A 290 -21.24 17.86 -7.81
N VAL A 291 -20.54 16.79 -7.47
CA VAL A 291 -19.71 16.02 -8.42
C VAL A 291 -20.29 14.62 -8.57
N LYS A 292 -20.44 14.16 -9.81
CA LYS A 292 -20.91 12.81 -10.12
C LYS A 292 -19.75 11.82 -10.10
N ARG A 293 -20.06 10.52 -9.87
CA ARG A 293 -19.04 9.47 -9.87
C ARG A 293 -18.25 9.38 -11.18
N GLU A 294 -18.95 9.56 -12.30
CA GLU A 294 -18.37 9.47 -13.66
C GLU A 294 -17.41 10.62 -13.98
N GLU A 295 -17.38 11.65 -13.14
CA GLU A 295 -16.52 12.83 -13.29
C GLU A 295 -15.21 12.72 -12.49
N ILE A 296 -15.05 11.63 -11.73
CA ILE A 296 -13.88 11.39 -10.89
C ILE A 296 -13.34 9.99 -11.20
N GLU A 297 -12.04 9.88 -11.33
CA GLU A 297 -11.35 8.62 -11.58
C GLU A 297 -10.29 8.35 -10.52
N ARG A 298 -10.06 7.05 -10.24
CA ARG A 298 -8.90 6.59 -9.48
C ARG A 298 -7.63 7.13 -10.12
N GLY A 299 -6.70 7.62 -9.30
CA GLY A 299 -5.42 8.16 -9.78
C GLY A 299 -5.38 9.68 -9.88
N GLN A 300 -6.54 10.35 -9.87
CA GLN A 300 -6.59 11.79 -9.62
C GLN A 300 -6.21 12.09 -8.17
N VAL A 301 -5.94 13.35 -7.87
CA VAL A 301 -5.67 13.81 -6.50
C VAL A 301 -6.69 14.84 -6.06
N LEU A 302 -7.10 14.75 -4.79
CA LEU A 302 -7.86 15.77 -4.11
C LEU A 302 -6.89 16.66 -3.34
N ALA A 303 -6.87 17.95 -3.61
CA ALA A 303 -5.87 18.85 -3.06
C ALA A 303 -6.43 20.22 -2.67
N LYS A 304 -5.68 20.95 -1.84
CA LYS A 304 -5.98 22.35 -1.56
C LYS A 304 -5.87 23.16 -2.86
N PRO A 305 -6.82 24.08 -3.14
CA PRO A 305 -6.80 24.86 -4.38
C PRO A 305 -5.46 25.53 -4.66
N GLY A 306 -4.95 25.36 -5.88
CA GLY A 306 -3.70 25.95 -6.35
C GLY A 306 -2.43 25.36 -5.75
N SER A 307 -2.49 24.25 -4.98
CA SER A 307 -1.32 23.67 -4.33
C SER A 307 -0.55 22.64 -5.16
N ILE A 308 -1.16 22.12 -6.20
CA ILE A 308 -0.55 21.20 -7.17
C ILE A 308 -1.19 21.41 -8.54
N THR A 309 -0.43 21.12 -9.59
CA THR A 309 -0.91 21.20 -10.98
C THR A 309 -0.71 19.85 -11.69
N PRO A 310 -1.56 19.52 -12.69
CA PRO A 310 -1.37 18.31 -13.48
C PRO A 310 -0.29 18.52 -14.55
N HIS A 311 0.56 17.53 -14.76
CA HIS A 311 1.68 17.59 -15.68
C HIS A 311 1.75 16.35 -16.57
N LYS A 312 2.24 16.54 -17.80
CA LYS A 312 2.47 15.45 -18.78
C LYS A 312 3.94 15.14 -19.00
N LYS A 313 4.84 16.10 -18.73
CA LYS A 313 6.23 15.97 -19.11
C LYS A 313 7.18 16.33 -17.97
N PHE A 314 8.08 15.43 -17.69
CA PHE A 314 9.05 15.62 -16.61
C PHE A 314 10.39 14.94 -16.92
N VAL A 315 11.43 15.34 -16.21
CA VAL A 315 12.73 14.65 -16.17
C VAL A 315 12.76 13.74 -14.96
N GLY A 316 13.15 12.51 -15.16
CA GLY A 316 13.32 11.53 -14.06
C GLY A 316 14.73 10.97 -14.05
N GLN A 317 15.28 10.78 -12.85
CA GLN A 317 16.44 9.95 -12.61
C GLN A 317 15.96 8.54 -12.31
N ILE A 318 16.39 7.55 -13.10
CA ILE A 318 15.77 6.23 -13.14
C ILE A 318 16.84 5.15 -13.06
N TYR A 319 16.59 4.16 -12.22
CA TYR A 319 17.34 2.91 -12.20
C TYR A 319 16.55 1.81 -12.90
N ILE A 320 17.18 1.13 -13.86
CA ILE A 320 16.59 0.02 -14.58
C ILE A 320 17.01 -1.29 -13.91
N LEU A 321 16.01 -2.06 -13.44
CA LEU A 321 16.24 -3.30 -12.72
C LEU A 321 16.91 -4.35 -13.60
N LYS A 322 17.91 -5.06 -13.04
CA LYS A 322 18.55 -6.19 -13.66
C LYS A 322 17.64 -7.42 -13.70
N LYS A 323 17.98 -8.40 -14.53
CA LYS A 323 17.27 -9.69 -14.62
C LYS A 323 17.18 -10.39 -13.26
N GLU A 324 18.27 -10.40 -12.50
CA GLU A 324 18.39 -11.01 -11.17
C GLU A 324 17.53 -10.30 -10.10
N GLU A 325 17.10 -9.06 -10.39
CA GLU A 325 16.19 -8.25 -9.58
C GLU A 325 14.74 -8.39 -10.02
N GLY A 326 14.44 -9.30 -10.97
CA GLY A 326 13.12 -9.47 -11.57
C GLY A 326 12.81 -8.51 -12.73
N GLY A 327 13.78 -7.68 -13.13
CA GLY A 327 13.65 -6.68 -14.17
C GLY A 327 13.82 -7.22 -15.59
N ARG A 328 14.28 -6.34 -16.49
CA ARG A 328 14.51 -6.65 -17.90
C ARG A 328 15.81 -7.46 -18.10
N HIS A 329 15.85 -8.18 -19.22
CA HIS A 329 17.07 -8.85 -19.70
C HIS A 329 17.57 -8.27 -21.04
N THR A 330 16.82 -7.36 -21.65
CA THR A 330 17.14 -6.70 -22.91
C THR A 330 17.21 -5.19 -22.72
N PRO A 331 18.05 -4.48 -23.49
CA PRO A 331 18.07 -3.02 -23.50
C PRO A 331 16.76 -2.45 -24.07
N PHE A 332 16.54 -1.16 -23.83
CA PHE A 332 15.52 -0.40 -24.54
C PHE A 332 16.11 0.84 -25.19
N PHE A 333 15.38 1.38 -26.14
CA PHE A 333 15.78 2.53 -26.96
C PHE A 333 14.85 3.72 -26.72
N THR A 334 15.16 4.87 -27.30
CA THR A 334 14.26 6.00 -27.28
C THR A 334 12.88 5.62 -27.86
N ASN A 335 11.82 6.30 -27.41
CA ASN A 335 10.43 5.96 -27.69
C ASN A 335 9.93 4.65 -27.02
N TYR A 336 10.65 4.10 -26.06
CA TYR A 336 10.14 3.01 -25.20
C TYR A 336 8.90 3.48 -24.44
N ARG A 337 7.84 2.67 -24.41
CA ARG A 337 6.51 3.06 -23.90
C ARG A 337 6.01 2.11 -22.83
N PRO A 338 6.57 2.14 -21.62
CA PRO A 338 6.08 1.38 -20.47
C PRO A 338 4.93 2.08 -19.75
N GLN A 339 4.44 1.44 -18.67
CA GLN A 339 3.53 2.04 -17.71
C GLN A 339 4.30 2.66 -16.54
N PHE A 340 3.91 3.87 -16.18
CA PHE A 340 4.41 4.62 -15.03
C PHE A 340 3.40 4.54 -13.90
N TYR A 341 3.83 4.04 -12.76
CA TYR A 341 3.02 3.98 -11.54
C TYR A 341 3.39 5.16 -10.65
N ILE A 342 2.45 6.06 -10.49
CA ILE A 342 2.61 7.36 -9.83
C ILE A 342 1.46 7.49 -8.83
N ARG A 343 1.74 7.50 -7.49
CA ARG A 343 0.70 7.43 -6.45
C ARG A 343 -0.28 6.27 -6.71
N THR A 344 -1.55 6.58 -6.90
CA THR A 344 -2.63 5.61 -7.14
C THR A 344 -2.93 5.35 -8.62
N THR A 345 -2.21 6.02 -9.54
CA THR A 345 -2.40 5.88 -10.99
C THR A 345 -1.35 4.99 -11.66
N ASP A 346 -1.74 4.44 -12.79
CA ASP A 346 -0.85 3.88 -13.80
C ASP A 346 -1.15 4.55 -15.15
N VAL A 347 -0.13 5.12 -15.74
CA VAL A 347 -0.25 5.85 -17.00
C VAL A 347 0.86 5.45 -17.96
N THR A 348 0.51 5.25 -19.23
CA THR A 348 1.51 5.00 -20.27
C THR A 348 2.30 6.27 -20.54
N GLY A 349 3.63 6.14 -20.64
CA GLY A 349 4.51 7.26 -20.98
C GLY A 349 5.59 6.83 -21.95
N THR A 350 6.13 7.79 -22.68
CA THR A 350 7.23 7.60 -23.63
C THR A 350 8.53 8.05 -22.97
N CYS A 351 9.54 7.18 -22.99
CA CYS A 351 10.90 7.47 -22.55
C CYS A 351 11.70 8.08 -23.69
N ASN A 352 12.18 9.31 -23.50
CA ASN A 352 13.05 10.00 -24.44
C ASN A 352 14.46 10.08 -23.85
N LEU A 353 15.39 9.35 -24.46
CA LEU A 353 16.78 9.28 -24.01
C LEU A 353 17.50 10.59 -24.28
N PRO A 354 18.47 10.98 -23.46
CA PRO A 354 19.29 12.17 -23.71
C PRO A 354 20.14 12.01 -24.97
N GLU A 355 20.52 13.13 -25.55
CA GLU A 355 21.36 13.17 -26.75
C GLU A 355 22.67 12.38 -26.55
N GLY A 356 23.03 11.58 -27.55
CA GLY A 356 24.22 10.69 -27.49
C GLY A 356 24.00 9.32 -26.86
N VAL A 357 22.89 9.11 -26.15
CA VAL A 357 22.55 7.79 -25.56
C VAL A 357 21.68 7.02 -26.55
N LYS A 358 22.24 5.93 -27.09
CA LYS A 358 21.53 5.09 -28.07
C LYS A 358 20.58 4.09 -27.41
N MET A 359 20.96 3.53 -26.27
CA MET A 359 20.20 2.50 -25.56
C MET A 359 20.48 2.57 -24.05
N VAL A 360 19.60 1.97 -23.26
CA VAL A 360 19.73 1.80 -21.81
C VAL A 360 19.71 0.31 -21.47
N MET A 361 20.68 -0.13 -20.70
CA MET A 361 20.86 -1.53 -20.28
C MET A 361 20.19 -1.78 -18.92
N PRO A 362 19.75 -3.02 -18.66
CA PRO A 362 19.43 -3.44 -17.29
C PRO A 362 20.62 -3.19 -16.33
N GLY A 363 20.35 -2.50 -15.22
CA GLY A 363 21.35 -2.08 -14.24
C GLY A 363 21.84 -0.64 -14.39
N ASP A 364 21.46 0.05 -15.45
CA ASP A 364 21.84 1.44 -15.65
C ASP A 364 21.05 2.41 -14.76
N ASN A 365 21.75 3.47 -14.35
CA ASN A 365 21.14 4.70 -13.84
C ASN A 365 21.16 5.75 -14.94
N ILE A 366 19.98 6.29 -15.26
CA ILE A 366 19.86 7.27 -16.32
C ILE A 366 18.92 8.40 -15.95
N THR A 367 19.27 9.60 -16.39
CA THR A 367 18.34 10.75 -16.38
C THR A 367 17.75 10.90 -17.77
N MET A 368 16.42 10.82 -17.89
CA MET A 368 15.73 10.94 -19.17
C MET A 368 14.43 11.73 -19.04
N THR A 369 13.93 12.20 -20.18
CA THR A 369 12.64 12.89 -20.26
C THR A 369 11.52 11.87 -20.47
N ILE A 370 10.46 12.01 -19.68
CA ILE A 370 9.26 11.18 -19.77
C ILE A 370 8.09 12.05 -20.22
N SER A 371 7.33 11.55 -21.21
CA SER A 371 6.12 12.19 -21.71
C SER A 371 4.95 11.25 -21.50
N LEU A 372 4.03 11.58 -20.59
CA LEU A 372 2.84 10.81 -20.28
C LEU A 372 1.72 11.08 -21.29
N ILE A 373 0.86 10.08 -21.53
CA ILE A 373 -0.27 10.23 -22.44
C ILE A 373 -1.38 11.11 -21.84
N THR A 374 -1.52 11.13 -20.52
CA THR A 374 -2.50 11.94 -19.79
C THR A 374 -1.83 12.78 -18.71
N PRO A 375 -2.36 13.97 -18.37
CA PRO A 375 -1.81 14.78 -17.28
C PRO A 375 -2.09 14.12 -15.92
N VAL A 376 -1.11 14.15 -15.02
CA VAL A 376 -1.20 13.57 -13.66
C VAL A 376 -0.68 14.58 -12.66
N GLY A 377 -1.20 14.57 -11.43
CA GLY A 377 -0.68 15.37 -10.34
C GLY A 377 0.73 14.89 -9.95
N ILE A 378 1.76 15.56 -10.45
CA ILE A 378 3.18 15.23 -10.23
C ILE A 378 3.88 16.40 -9.57
N GLU A 379 4.86 16.10 -8.72
CA GLU A 379 5.73 17.07 -8.06
C GLU A 379 7.19 16.62 -8.16
N GLU A 380 8.11 17.56 -8.04
CA GLU A 380 9.54 17.26 -7.95
C GLU A 380 9.84 16.41 -6.69
N GLN A 381 10.85 15.57 -6.74
CA GLN A 381 11.25 14.60 -5.72
C GLN A 381 10.27 13.44 -5.51
N MET A 382 9.17 13.38 -6.28
CA MET A 382 8.24 12.28 -6.20
C MET A 382 8.81 11.00 -6.82
N ARG A 383 8.59 9.86 -6.17
CA ARG A 383 9.01 8.55 -6.66
C ARG A 383 7.96 7.95 -7.58
N PHE A 384 8.42 7.15 -8.53
CA PHE A 384 7.55 6.37 -9.42
C PHE A 384 8.19 5.02 -9.76
N ALA A 385 7.36 4.06 -10.13
CA ALA A 385 7.82 2.77 -10.66
C ALA A 385 7.49 2.67 -12.16
N ILE A 386 8.30 1.90 -12.87
CA ILE A 386 8.12 1.60 -14.29
C ILE A 386 7.81 0.11 -14.43
N ARG A 387 6.75 -0.22 -15.18
CA ARG A 387 6.31 -1.59 -15.38
C ARG A 387 6.09 -1.91 -16.86
N GLU A 388 6.38 -3.16 -17.21
CA GLU A 388 6.17 -3.73 -18.54
C GLU A 388 5.77 -5.20 -18.40
N GLY A 389 4.73 -5.63 -19.12
CA GLY A 389 4.31 -7.04 -19.14
C GLY A 389 4.05 -7.64 -17.75
N GLY A 390 3.48 -6.85 -16.82
CA GLY A 390 3.21 -7.30 -15.45
C GLY A 390 4.41 -7.31 -14.50
N ARG A 391 5.61 -6.86 -14.95
CA ARG A 391 6.83 -6.83 -14.14
C ARG A 391 7.29 -5.40 -13.87
N THR A 392 7.86 -5.16 -12.71
CA THR A 392 8.58 -3.91 -12.43
C THR A 392 9.94 -3.96 -13.10
N VAL A 393 10.18 -3.00 -13.99
CA VAL A 393 11.41 -2.95 -14.80
C VAL A 393 12.31 -1.77 -14.44
N GLY A 394 11.83 -0.85 -13.63
CA GLY A 394 12.61 0.27 -13.15
C GLY A 394 11.89 1.07 -12.07
N ALA A 395 12.63 1.94 -11.42
CA ALA A 395 12.12 2.92 -10.47
C ALA A 395 12.89 4.23 -10.60
N GLY A 396 12.23 5.34 -10.32
CA GLY A 396 12.85 6.65 -10.46
C GLY A 396 12.27 7.71 -9.54
N ILE A 397 12.90 8.88 -9.61
CA ILE A 397 12.51 10.09 -8.90
C ILE A 397 12.33 11.20 -9.94
N VAL A 398 11.26 11.97 -9.83
CA VAL A 398 11.03 13.18 -10.63
C VAL A 398 12.04 14.24 -10.17
N THR A 399 12.91 14.67 -11.09
CA THR A 399 13.94 15.68 -10.79
C THR A 399 13.56 17.08 -11.27
N LYS A 400 12.72 17.17 -12.30
CA LYS A 400 12.26 18.44 -12.84
C LYS A 400 10.94 18.27 -13.59
N ILE A 401 10.01 19.17 -13.38
CA ILE A 401 8.78 19.30 -14.19
C ILE A 401 9.08 20.15 -15.42
N ILE A 402 8.55 19.75 -16.59
CA ILE A 402 8.73 20.48 -17.86
C ILE A 402 7.39 21.09 -18.32
N GLU A 403 6.30 20.26 -18.29
CA GLU A 403 4.98 20.66 -18.81
C GLU A 403 3.87 19.91 -18.08
#